data_097585cefefe0db8e093e4ce82ed5cc9
#
_entry.id   097585cefefe0db8e093e4ce82ed5cc9
#
_cell.length_a   1.000
_cell.length_b   1.000
_cell.length_c   1.000
_cell.angle_alpha   90.00
_cell.angle_beta   90.00
_cell.angle_gamma   90.00
#
_symmetry.space_group_name_H-M   'P 1'
#
loop_
_entity.id
_entity.type
_entity.pdbx_description
1 polymer ?
#
loop_
_entity_poly.entity_id
_entity_poly.type
_entity_poly.pdbx_seq_one_letter_code
_entity_poly.pdbx_strand_id
1 'polypeptide(L)'
;IIHCSVGNHEVIESFVVMHPSMFLEDGGNMKFAAEVKKHVKTPVAAGGSFSDPAMMEKALADGLVDVIEIGRGVIADPDLPNKARMGKADEINQCLRCYTCSSQLITTGQYGCAINPTTGRELECKYDTPPVHKRNVVIIGGGIAGMEEALIAAEPGHKVTVIEKADRLGGVLLIEEDVSFKAKLKLDIGTQARKVMMNDNIS
;
A
#
# COMPACT_ATOMS: atom_id res chain seq x y z
N ILE A 1 17.14 18.94 10.08
CA ILE A 1 16.28 18.60 8.92
C ILE A 1 15.11 19.58 8.87
N ILE A 2 14.79 20.09 7.70
CA ILE A 2 13.57 20.86 7.44
C ILE A 2 12.54 19.89 6.85
N HIS A 3 11.42 19.71 7.56
CA HIS A 3 10.28 18.96 7.06
C HIS A 3 9.39 19.91 6.25
N CYS A 4 9.21 19.62 4.96
CA CYS A 4 8.33 20.38 4.10
C CYS A 4 6.96 19.71 3.99
N SER A 5 5.97 20.30 4.64
CA SER A 5 4.56 19.98 4.51
C SER A 5 3.80 21.10 3.81
N VAL A 6 2.64 20.81 3.28
CA VAL A 6 1.80 21.76 2.54
C VAL A 6 0.38 21.72 3.06
N GLY A 7 -0.23 22.90 3.23
CA GLY A 7 -1.61 23.03 3.72
C GLY A 7 -1.74 23.02 5.24
N ASN A 8 -2.97 23.12 5.69
CA ASN A 8 -3.35 23.00 7.10
C ASN A 8 -4.76 22.40 7.22
N HIS A 9 -5.15 21.99 8.44
CA HIS A 9 -6.45 21.38 8.69
C HIS A 9 -7.61 22.38 8.82
N GLU A 10 -7.31 23.69 8.92
CA GLU A 10 -8.34 24.73 9.08
C GLU A 10 -8.98 25.10 7.74
N VAL A 11 -8.25 24.91 6.64
CA VAL A 11 -8.70 25.23 5.28
C VAL A 11 -8.94 23.93 4.53
N ILE A 12 -10.22 23.59 4.31
CA ILE A 12 -10.61 22.30 3.75
C ILE A 12 -10.05 22.07 2.34
N GLU A 13 -9.90 23.11 1.54
CA GLU A 13 -9.31 23.06 0.21
C GLU A 13 -7.83 22.66 0.25
N SER A 14 -7.12 23.02 1.32
CA SER A 14 -5.71 22.66 1.50
C SER A 14 -5.54 21.20 1.94
N PHE A 15 -6.57 20.59 2.52
CA PHE A 15 -6.54 19.18 2.93
C PHE A 15 -6.24 18.25 1.76
N VAL A 16 -6.79 18.54 0.57
CA VAL A 16 -6.57 17.74 -0.65
C VAL A 16 -5.10 17.78 -1.09
N VAL A 17 -4.43 18.92 -0.92
CA VAL A 17 -3.00 19.07 -1.26
C VAL A 17 -2.12 18.43 -0.19
N MET A 18 -2.48 18.60 1.08
CA MET A 18 -1.77 18.02 2.22
C MET A 18 -1.78 16.48 2.16
N HIS A 19 -2.93 15.93 1.80
CA HIS A 19 -3.16 14.49 1.71
C HIS A 19 -3.58 14.09 0.29
N PRO A 20 -2.68 14.06 -0.70
CA PRO A 20 -3.08 13.78 -2.08
C PRO A 20 -3.86 12.47 -2.22
N SER A 21 -5.04 12.55 -2.88
CA SER A 21 -5.90 11.41 -3.20
C SER A 21 -5.46 10.69 -4.46
N MET A 22 -6.18 9.64 -4.85
CA MET A 22 -5.94 8.91 -6.11
C MET A 22 -6.11 9.77 -7.38
N PHE A 23 -6.77 10.92 -7.29
CA PHE A 23 -6.97 11.85 -8.40
C PHE A 23 -5.80 12.81 -8.63
N LEU A 24 -4.82 12.83 -7.72
CA LEU A 24 -3.62 13.67 -7.83
C LEU A 24 -2.38 12.80 -8.08
N GLU A 25 -1.31 13.42 -8.54
CA GLU A 25 -0.04 12.74 -8.78
C GLU A 25 0.63 12.31 -7.48
N ASP A 26 1.45 11.25 -7.54
CA ASP A 26 2.36 10.88 -6.47
C ASP A 26 3.44 11.95 -6.29
N GLY A 27 3.88 12.16 -5.06
CA GLY A 27 4.92 13.13 -4.77
C GLY A 27 4.50 14.58 -5.01
N GLY A 28 3.19 14.89 -5.06
CA GLY A 28 2.68 16.22 -5.42
C GLY A 28 3.26 17.38 -4.60
N ASN A 29 3.72 17.11 -3.37
CA ASN A 29 4.33 18.12 -2.49
C ASN A 29 5.85 18.27 -2.69
N MET A 30 6.49 17.39 -3.46
CA MET A 30 7.94 17.41 -3.66
C MET A 30 8.44 18.73 -4.28
N LYS A 31 7.67 19.33 -5.18
CA LYS A 31 8.03 20.60 -5.81
C LYS A 31 8.28 21.74 -4.80
N PHE A 32 7.53 21.74 -3.70
CA PHE A 32 7.71 22.76 -2.66
C PHE A 32 8.97 22.49 -1.83
N ALA A 33 9.23 21.24 -1.48
CA ALA A 33 10.45 20.86 -0.79
C ALA A 33 11.70 21.11 -1.65
N ALA A 34 11.63 20.78 -2.93
CA ALA A 34 12.71 21.07 -3.89
C ALA A 34 12.99 22.56 -4.03
N GLU A 35 11.96 23.42 -3.95
CA GLU A 35 12.17 24.86 -3.96
C GLU A 35 12.86 25.33 -2.67
N VAL A 36 12.42 24.88 -1.50
CA VAL A 36 13.07 25.18 -0.22
C VAL A 36 14.53 24.76 -0.23
N LYS A 37 14.83 23.58 -0.78
CA LYS A 37 16.20 23.06 -0.84
C LYS A 37 17.19 23.96 -1.59
N LYS A 38 16.74 24.70 -2.57
CA LYS A 38 17.60 25.65 -3.31
C LYS A 38 18.11 26.82 -2.44
N HIS A 39 17.42 27.11 -1.35
CA HIS A 39 17.69 28.27 -0.49
C HIS A 39 18.32 27.92 0.86
N VAL A 40 18.51 26.64 1.16
CA VAL A 40 19.03 26.19 2.46
C VAL A 40 20.15 25.18 2.29
N LYS A 41 21.05 25.10 3.29
CA LYS A 41 22.09 24.06 3.40
C LYS A 41 21.65 22.91 4.31
N THR A 42 20.61 23.13 5.10
CA THR A 42 20.04 22.11 5.99
C THR A 42 19.34 21.04 5.16
N PRO A 43 19.52 19.75 5.49
CA PRO A 43 18.79 18.69 4.80
C PRO A 43 17.28 18.90 4.82
N VAL A 44 16.64 18.66 3.66
CA VAL A 44 15.21 18.87 3.43
C VAL A 44 14.51 17.52 3.24
N ALA A 45 13.43 17.32 3.96
CA ALA A 45 12.56 16.15 3.88
C ALA A 45 11.24 16.50 3.18
N ALA A 46 10.74 15.60 2.34
CA ALA A 46 9.46 15.74 1.65
C ALA A 46 8.53 14.56 1.88
N GLY A 47 7.29 14.88 2.27
CA GLY A 47 6.15 13.98 2.22
C GLY A 47 5.30 14.23 0.97
N GLY A 48 4.33 13.37 0.69
CA GLY A 48 3.36 13.61 -0.39
C GLY A 48 2.99 12.39 -1.20
N SER A 49 2.49 11.36 -0.54
CA SER A 49 1.97 10.13 -1.18
C SER A 49 3.01 9.30 -1.94
N PHE A 50 4.19 9.18 -1.38
CA PHE A 50 5.21 8.26 -1.88
C PHE A 50 4.87 6.81 -1.52
N SER A 51 4.94 5.92 -2.50
CA SER A 51 4.81 4.46 -2.33
C SER A 51 5.55 3.65 -3.40
N ASP A 52 6.10 4.31 -4.41
CA ASP A 52 6.93 3.71 -5.46
C ASP A 52 8.41 3.97 -5.16
N PRO A 53 9.23 2.92 -4.88
CA PRO A 53 10.66 3.06 -4.63
C PRO A 53 11.45 3.72 -5.77
N ALA A 54 11.10 3.45 -7.03
CA ALA A 54 11.80 4.02 -8.18
C ALA A 54 11.62 5.54 -8.24
N MET A 55 10.41 6.02 -7.95
CA MET A 55 10.12 7.44 -7.87
C MET A 55 10.88 8.11 -6.71
N MET A 56 10.92 7.44 -5.55
CA MET A 56 11.62 7.95 -4.37
C MET A 56 13.13 8.04 -4.61
N GLU A 57 13.73 6.99 -5.16
CA GLU A 57 15.16 6.96 -5.50
C GLU A 57 15.52 8.04 -6.53
N LYS A 58 14.67 8.19 -7.55
CA LYS A 58 14.88 9.26 -8.55
C LYS A 58 14.88 10.65 -7.93
N ALA A 59 13.97 10.93 -7.00
CA ALA A 59 13.90 12.22 -6.32
C ALA A 59 15.16 12.52 -5.50
N LEU A 60 15.73 11.51 -4.84
CA LEU A 60 16.98 11.60 -4.09
C LEU A 60 18.19 11.76 -5.04
N ALA A 61 18.27 10.95 -6.08
CA ALA A 61 19.35 10.98 -7.07
C ALA A 61 19.41 12.32 -7.84
N ASP A 62 18.26 12.87 -8.19
CA ASP A 62 18.14 14.19 -8.83
C ASP A 62 18.46 15.36 -7.85
N GLY A 63 18.67 15.06 -6.56
CA GLY A 63 18.96 16.07 -5.54
C GLY A 63 17.78 16.99 -5.22
N LEU A 64 16.56 16.59 -5.52
CA LEU A 64 15.37 17.40 -5.25
C LEU A 64 15.09 17.55 -3.76
N VAL A 65 15.39 16.50 -2.99
CA VAL A 65 15.27 16.45 -1.53
C VAL A 65 16.35 15.54 -0.96
N ASP A 66 16.56 15.56 0.36
CA ASP A 66 17.54 14.71 1.04
C ASP A 66 16.89 13.50 1.71
N VAL A 67 15.62 13.62 2.08
CA VAL A 67 14.86 12.58 2.80
C VAL A 67 13.44 12.47 2.21
N ILE A 68 13.00 11.25 1.99
CA ILE A 68 11.61 10.96 1.63
C ILE A 68 10.85 10.51 2.89
N GLU A 69 9.68 11.10 3.11
CA GLU A 69 8.78 10.75 4.19
C GLU A 69 7.61 9.94 3.68
N ILE A 70 7.39 8.77 4.29
CA ILE A 70 6.36 7.82 3.87
C ILE A 70 5.37 7.62 5.02
N GLY A 71 4.13 8.09 4.86
CA GLY A 71 3.05 7.86 5.82
C GLY A 71 2.14 6.71 5.36
N ARG A 72 1.17 7.02 4.50
CA ARG A 72 0.17 6.03 4.04
C ARG A 72 0.76 4.83 3.29
N GLY A 73 1.95 4.98 2.69
CA GLY A 73 2.67 3.88 2.05
C GLY A 73 2.99 2.75 3.04
N VAL A 74 3.48 3.09 4.23
CA VAL A 74 3.78 2.08 5.28
C VAL A 74 2.55 1.61 6.05
N ILE A 75 1.42 2.31 5.98
CA ILE A 75 0.12 1.78 6.45
C ILE A 75 -0.34 0.65 5.50
N ALA A 76 -0.18 0.84 4.20
CA ALA A 76 -0.53 -0.15 3.19
C ALA A 76 0.43 -1.35 3.17
N ASP A 77 1.73 -1.10 3.35
CA ASP A 77 2.77 -2.11 3.41
C ASP A 77 3.84 -1.72 4.45
N PRO A 78 3.75 -2.22 5.69
CA PRO A 78 4.72 -1.91 6.73
C PRO A 78 6.16 -2.29 6.37
N ASP A 79 6.34 -3.27 5.50
CA ASP A 79 7.65 -3.75 5.07
C ASP A 79 8.19 -3.05 3.81
N LEU A 80 7.49 -2.03 3.31
CA LEU A 80 7.88 -1.25 2.13
C LEU A 80 9.36 -0.84 2.13
N PRO A 81 9.93 -0.26 3.20
CA PRO A 81 11.33 0.16 3.18
C PRO A 81 12.31 -1.03 3.04
N ASN A 82 12.02 -2.16 3.67
CA ASN A 82 12.82 -3.36 3.56
C ASN A 82 12.73 -4.00 2.18
N LYS A 83 11.51 -4.12 1.62
CA LYS A 83 11.30 -4.61 0.26
C LYS A 83 12.02 -3.74 -0.76
N ALA A 84 11.92 -2.41 -0.64
CA ALA A 84 12.66 -1.47 -1.49
C ALA A 84 14.18 -1.71 -1.41
N ARG A 85 14.74 -1.81 -0.21
CA ARG A 85 16.17 -2.06 0.01
C ARG A 85 16.65 -3.40 -0.55
N MET A 86 15.78 -4.41 -0.57
CA MET A 86 16.10 -5.74 -1.09
C MET A 86 15.85 -5.89 -2.61
N GLY A 87 15.43 -4.82 -3.31
CA GLY A 87 15.11 -4.87 -4.73
C GLY A 87 13.79 -5.58 -5.05
N LYS A 88 12.90 -5.71 -4.07
CA LYS A 88 11.60 -6.40 -4.16
C LYS A 88 10.45 -5.40 -4.34
N ALA A 89 10.63 -4.42 -5.19
CA ALA A 89 9.63 -3.37 -5.43
C ALA A 89 8.29 -3.92 -5.93
N ASP A 90 8.33 -5.02 -6.66
CA ASP A 90 7.16 -5.73 -7.21
C ASP A 90 6.34 -6.50 -6.16
N GLU A 91 6.88 -6.73 -4.96
CA GLU A 91 6.17 -7.31 -3.82
C GLU A 91 5.47 -6.25 -2.95
N ILE A 92 5.68 -4.96 -3.22
CA ILE A 92 5.13 -3.86 -2.41
C ILE A 92 3.64 -3.64 -2.73
N ASN A 93 2.81 -3.66 -1.71
CA ASN A 93 1.42 -3.22 -1.81
C ASN A 93 1.38 -1.68 -1.76
N GLN A 94 1.30 -1.04 -2.92
CA GLN A 94 1.30 0.42 -3.01
C GLN A 94 -0.02 1.01 -2.50
N CYS A 95 0.06 2.04 -1.66
CA CYS A 95 -1.11 2.75 -1.15
C CYS A 95 -2.02 3.23 -2.29
N LEU A 96 -3.30 2.84 -2.28
CA LEU A 96 -4.30 3.23 -3.28
C LEU A 96 -4.70 4.71 -3.19
N ARG A 97 -4.33 5.41 -2.12
CA ARG A 97 -4.75 6.80 -1.82
C ARG A 97 -6.28 6.98 -1.77
N CYS A 98 -6.98 5.95 -1.30
CA CYS A 98 -8.45 5.85 -1.24
C CYS A 98 -9.07 6.50 0.00
N TYR A 99 -8.27 7.05 0.92
CA TYR A 99 -8.68 7.65 2.18
C TYR A 99 -9.39 6.73 3.19
N THR A 100 -9.46 5.43 2.99
CA THR A 100 -10.04 4.49 3.97
C THR A 100 -9.44 4.68 5.37
N CYS A 101 -8.11 4.81 5.47
CA CYS A 101 -7.43 5.02 6.75
C CYS A 101 -7.86 6.32 7.45
N SER A 102 -7.97 7.42 6.72
CA SER A 102 -8.41 8.72 7.26
C SER A 102 -9.89 8.69 7.63
N SER A 103 -10.74 8.08 6.81
CA SER A 103 -12.17 7.94 7.09
C SER A 103 -12.41 7.10 8.35
N GLN A 104 -11.75 5.97 8.48
CA GLN A 104 -11.87 5.12 9.67
C GLN A 104 -11.36 5.83 10.93
N LEU A 105 -10.22 6.52 10.85
CA LEU A 105 -9.70 7.29 11.98
C LEU A 105 -10.74 8.32 12.48
N ILE A 106 -11.39 9.05 11.56
CA ILE A 106 -12.38 10.08 11.93
C ILE A 106 -13.66 9.44 12.50
N THR A 107 -14.10 8.30 11.96
CA THR A 107 -15.40 7.69 12.33
C THR A 107 -15.29 6.74 13.51
N THR A 108 -14.19 6.04 13.68
CA THR A 108 -14.02 4.99 14.71
C THR A 108 -12.89 5.27 15.70
N GLY A 109 -12.05 6.27 15.45
CA GLY A 109 -10.85 6.55 16.23
C GLY A 109 -9.69 5.57 15.97
N GLN A 110 -9.83 4.65 15.01
CA GLN A 110 -8.83 3.63 14.69
C GLN A 110 -8.44 3.69 13.21
N TYR A 111 -7.18 3.41 12.92
CA TYR A 111 -6.74 3.23 11.55
C TYR A 111 -7.20 1.90 10.98
N GLY A 112 -7.49 1.90 9.67
CA GLY A 112 -7.66 0.70 8.87
C GLY A 112 -7.19 0.97 7.45
N CYS A 113 -6.93 -0.06 6.68
CA CYS A 113 -6.49 0.08 5.30
C CYS A 113 -7.33 -0.81 4.38
N ALA A 114 -7.62 -0.32 3.16
CA ALA A 114 -8.39 -1.08 2.18
C ALA A 114 -7.66 -2.32 1.64
N ILE A 115 -6.32 -2.31 1.68
CA ILE A 115 -5.46 -3.36 1.12
C ILE A 115 -4.49 -3.98 2.14
N ASN A 116 -4.57 -3.57 3.40
CA ASN A 116 -3.81 -4.20 4.48
C ASN A 116 -4.77 -4.52 5.63
N PRO A 117 -5.25 -5.77 5.74
CA PRO A 117 -6.24 -6.16 6.74
C PRO A 117 -5.69 -6.16 8.17
N THR A 118 -4.36 -6.12 8.35
CA THR A 118 -3.74 -6.12 9.68
C THR A 118 -3.65 -4.71 10.29
N THR A 119 -3.86 -3.66 9.49
CA THR A 119 -3.77 -2.27 9.98
C THR A 119 -4.73 -2.02 11.14
N GLY A 120 -4.19 -1.57 12.28
CA GLY A 120 -4.93 -1.34 13.52
C GLY A 120 -5.23 -2.62 14.32
N ARG A 121 -4.77 -3.78 13.84
CA ARG A 121 -4.94 -5.10 14.46
C ARG A 121 -3.62 -5.87 14.58
N GLU A 122 -2.50 -5.17 14.50
CA GLU A 122 -1.16 -5.77 14.43
C GLU A 122 -0.86 -6.64 15.66
N LEU A 123 -1.35 -6.24 16.83
CA LEU A 123 -1.17 -7.01 18.05
C LEU A 123 -2.00 -8.29 18.07
N GLU A 124 -3.22 -8.26 17.53
CA GLU A 124 -4.05 -9.46 17.41
C GLU A 124 -3.37 -10.48 16.50
N CYS A 125 -2.96 -10.06 15.30
CA CYS A 125 -2.29 -10.91 14.32
C CYS A 125 -0.94 -11.45 14.82
N LYS A 126 -0.19 -10.65 15.60
CA LYS A 126 1.12 -11.04 16.14
C LYS A 126 1.04 -12.21 17.12
N TYR A 127 -0.04 -12.33 17.86
CA TYR A 127 -0.24 -13.35 18.89
C TYR A 127 -1.12 -14.51 18.44
N ASP A 128 -1.42 -14.60 17.14
CA ASP A 128 -2.11 -15.75 16.60
C ASP A 128 -1.30 -17.02 16.88
N THR A 129 -1.96 -18.00 17.45
CA THR A 129 -1.35 -19.29 17.76
C THR A 129 -1.25 -20.12 16.48
N PRO A 130 -0.06 -20.63 16.12
CA PRO A 130 0.05 -21.52 14.97
C PRO A 130 -0.90 -22.72 15.12
N PRO A 131 -1.53 -23.16 14.03
CA PRO A 131 -2.46 -24.27 14.08
C PRO A 131 -1.77 -25.57 14.52
N VAL A 132 -2.39 -26.31 15.43
CA VAL A 132 -1.87 -27.60 15.90
C VAL A 132 -1.80 -28.62 14.77
N HIS A 133 -2.73 -28.53 13.79
CA HIS A 133 -2.78 -29.41 12.63
C HIS A 133 -2.92 -28.61 11.33
N LYS A 134 -2.13 -28.97 10.33
CA LYS A 134 -2.31 -28.49 8.97
C LYS A 134 -3.60 -29.05 8.38
N ARG A 135 -4.33 -28.21 7.64
CA ARG A 135 -5.62 -28.58 7.04
C ARG A 135 -5.56 -28.38 5.52
N ASN A 136 -6.49 -29.01 4.84
CA ASN A 136 -6.85 -28.68 3.46
C ASN A 136 -8.01 -27.67 3.53
N VAL A 137 -7.80 -26.50 2.94
CA VAL A 137 -8.77 -25.39 2.90
C VAL A 137 -9.23 -25.23 1.46
N VAL A 138 -10.51 -25.12 1.24
CA VAL A 138 -11.08 -24.83 -0.08
C VAL A 138 -11.76 -23.48 -0.04
N ILE A 139 -11.36 -22.58 -0.94
CA ILE A 139 -11.89 -21.23 -1.07
C ILE A 139 -12.63 -21.14 -2.39
N ILE A 140 -13.87 -20.69 -2.36
CA ILE A 140 -14.71 -20.51 -3.56
C ILE A 140 -14.76 -19.04 -3.93
N GLY A 141 -14.14 -18.71 -5.06
CA GLY A 141 -14.02 -17.35 -5.59
C GLY A 141 -12.62 -16.78 -5.43
N GLY A 142 -11.97 -16.48 -6.55
CA GLY A 142 -10.63 -15.86 -6.63
C GLY A 142 -10.67 -14.34 -6.72
N GLY A 143 -11.66 -13.69 -6.13
CA GLY A 143 -11.67 -12.24 -5.94
C GLY A 143 -10.69 -11.81 -4.85
N ILE A 144 -10.62 -10.48 -4.56
CA ILE A 144 -9.65 -9.93 -3.60
C ILE A 144 -9.77 -10.59 -2.21
N ALA A 145 -10.97 -10.85 -1.74
CA ALA A 145 -11.20 -11.50 -0.45
C ALA A 145 -10.69 -12.96 -0.45
N GLY A 146 -11.00 -13.74 -1.50
CA GLY A 146 -10.53 -15.11 -1.60
C GLY A 146 -9.02 -15.23 -1.79
N MET A 147 -8.41 -14.31 -2.53
CA MET A 147 -6.95 -14.25 -2.66
C MET A 147 -6.28 -13.94 -1.31
N GLU A 148 -6.79 -12.98 -0.56
CA GLU A 148 -6.26 -12.64 0.76
C GLU A 148 -6.44 -13.79 1.75
N GLU A 149 -7.62 -14.41 1.78
CA GLU A 149 -7.89 -15.60 2.61
C GLU A 149 -6.94 -16.74 2.26
N ALA A 150 -6.65 -16.95 0.97
CA ALA A 150 -5.74 -17.99 0.53
C ALA A 150 -4.31 -17.75 1.03
N LEU A 151 -3.81 -16.52 0.95
CA LEU A 151 -2.48 -16.14 1.44
C LEU A 151 -2.39 -16.31 2.97
N ILE A 152 -3.38 -15.82 3.71
CA ILE A 152 -3.43 -15.94 5.18
C ILE A 152 -3.52 -17.41 5.60
N ALA A 153 -4.33 -18.23 4.93
CA ALA A 153 -4.45 -19.65 5.25
C ALA A 153 -3.17 -20.44 4.89
N ALA A 154 -2.47 -20.05 3.83
CA ALA A 154 -1.25 -20.72 3.41
C ALA A 154 -0.04 -20.41 4.31
N GLU A 155 0.00 -19.23 4.95
CA GLU A 155 1.12 -18.77 5.78
C GLU A 155 1.46 -19.76 6.91
N PRO A 156 0.50 -20.25 7.73
CA PRO A 156 0.78 -21.26 8.75
C PRO A 156 0.98 -22.67 8.16
N GLY A 157 0.95 -22.83 6.85
CA GLY A 157 1.25 -24.07 6.13
C GLY A 157 0.07 -24.97 5.85
N HIS A 158 -1.17 -24.44 5.86
CA HIS A 158 -2.32 -25.19 5.32
C HIS A 158 -2.16 -25.39 3.81
N LYS A 159 -2.76 -26.44 3.26
CA LYS A 159 -2.91 -26.62 1.82
C LYS A 159 -4.22 -25.99 1.38
N VAL A 160 -4.14 -25.04 0.46
CA VAL A 160 -5.27 -24.22 0.03
C VAL A 160 -5.58 -24.53 -1.44
N THR A 161 -6.84 -24.71 -1.76
CA THR A 161 -7.34 -24.82 -3.13
C THR A 161 -8.31 -23.67 -3.38
N VAL A 162 -8.00 -22.80 -4.35
CA VAL A 162 -8.87 -21.71 -4.78
C VAL A 162 -9.64 -22.13 -6.03
N ILE A 163 -10.97 -22.09 -5.96
CA ILE A 163 -11.83 -22.38 -7.10
C ILE A 163 -12.39 -21.08 -7.66
N GLU A 164 -11.95 -20.71 -8.85
CA GLU A 164 -12.44 -19.51 -9.56
C GLU A 164 -13.12 -19.94 -10.87
N LYS A 165 -14.29 -19.35 -11.17
CA LYS A 165 -15.05 -19.65 -12.38
C LYS A 165 -14.51 -18.97 -13.64
N ALA A 166 -13.78 -17.87 -13.46
CA ALA A 166 -13.14 -17.15 -14.54
C ALA A 166 -11.73 -17.72 -14.84
N ASP A 167 -11.16 -17.32 -15.95
CA ASP A 167 -9.81 -17.70 -16.36
C ASP A 167 -8.69 -16.95 -15.63
N ARG A 168 -9.05 -15.95 -14.82
CA ARG A 168 -8.11 -15.14 -14.02
C ARG A 168 -8.66 -14.73 -12.66
N LEU A 169 -7.73 -14.51 -11.72
CA LEU A 169 -8.01 -13.99 -10.39
C LEU A 169 -8.31 -12.48 -10.42
N GLY A 170 -9.00 -11.95 -9.37
CA GLY A 170 -9.29 -10.53 -9.20
C GLY A 170 -10.78 -10.21 -9.04
N GLY A 171 -11.67 -11.06 -9.54
CA GLY A 171 -13.11 -10.96 -9.33
C GLY A 171 -13.71 -9.66 -9.87
N VAL A 172 -14.67 -9.08 -9.15
CA VAL A 172 -15.42 -7.89 -9.59
C VAL A 172 -14.55 -6.64 -9.77
N LEU A 173 -13.41 -6.54 -9.09
CA LEU A 173 -12.53 -5.38 -9.23
C LEU A 173 -11.85 -5.27 -10.60
N LEU A 174 -11.84 -6.34 -11.38
CA LEU A 174 -11.30 -6.34 -12.75
C LEU A 174 -12.05 -5.38 -13.68
N ILE A 175 -13.31 -5.04 -13.40
CA ILE A 175 -14.08 -4.05 -14.19
C ILE A 175 -13.50 -2.64 -14.09
N GLU A 176 -12.68 -2.37 -13.09
CA GLU A 176 -12.09 -1.05 -12.83
C GLU A 176 -10.60 -0.98 -13.18
N GLU A 177 -10.01 -2.04 -13.70
CA GLU A 177 -8.56 -2.09 -13.94
C GLU A 177 -8.07 -1.09 -15.00
N ASP A 178 -8.93 -0.69 -15.93
CA ASP A 178 -8.58 0.24 -17.00
C ASP A 178 -8.92 1.71 -16.68
N VAL A 179 -9.40 1.97 -15.47
CA VAL A 179 -9.65 3.35 -15.00
C VAL A 179 -8.33 4.01 -14.63
N SER A 180 -7.91 5.03 -15.38
CA SER A 180 -6.56 5.62 -15.30
C SER A 180 -6.14 6.07 -13.91
N PHE A 181 -7.03 6.73 -13.15
CA PHE A 181 -6.73 7.17 -11.78
C PHE A 181 -6.75 6.01 -10.76
N LYS A 182 -7.13 4.79 -11.17
CA LYS A 182 -7.11 3.57 -10.36
C LYS A 182 -5.97 2.61 -10.76
N ALA A 183 -4.95 3.10 -11.45
CA ALA A 183 -3.82 2.27 -11.88
C ALA A 183 -3.17 1.46 -10.74
N LYS A 184 -3.14 2.01 -9.51
CA LYS A 184 -2.65 1.28 -8.33
C LYS A 184 -3.56 0.14 -7.89
N LEU A 185 -4.87 0.22 -8.15
CA LEU A 185 -5.78 -0.90 -7.92
C LEU A 185 -5.47 -2.07 -8.86
N LYS A 186 -5.24 -1.79 -10.14
CA LYS A 186 -4.77 -2.81 -11.10
C LYS A 186 -3.46 -3.46 -10.66
N LEU A 187 -2.51 -2.64 -10.19
CA LEU A 187 -1.22 -3.12 -9.68
C LEU A 187 -1.41 -4.01 -8.44
N ASP A 188 -2.26 -3.61 -7.51
CA ASP A 188 -2.57 -4.36 -6.29
C ASP A 188 -3.18 -5.72 -6.60
N ILE A 189 -4.22 -5.76 -7.45
CA ILE A 189 -4.86 -7.00 -7.91
C ILE A 189 -3.81 -7.94 -8.54
N GLY A 190 -2.96 -7.41 -9.42
CA GLY A 190 -1.89 -8.18 -10.08
C GLY A 190 -0.85 -8.70 -9.10
N THR A 191 -0.49 -7.92 -8.09
CA THR A 191 0.45 -8.33 -7.04
C THR A 191 -0.12 -9.43 -6.16
N GLN A 192 -1.39 -9.31 -5.75
CA GLN A 192 -2.10 -10.34 -4.99
C GLN A 192 -2.23 -11.64 -5.79
N ALA A 193 -2.68 -11.55 -7.05
CA ALA A 193 -2.82 -12.71 -7.92
C ALA A 193 -1.48 -13.44 -8.09
N ARG A 194 -0.39 -12.70 -8.33
CA ARG A 194 0.96 -13.29 -8.44
C ARG A 194 1.38 -13.98 -7.14
N LYS A 195 1.18 -13.38 -5.98
CA LYS A 195 1.49 -14.01 -4.68
C LYS A 195 0.75 -15.33 -4.49
N VAL A 196 -0.54 -15.37 -4.85
CA VAL A 196 -1.35 -16.60 -4.79
C VAL A 196 -0.79 -17.65 -5.74
N MET A 197 -0.54 -17.30 -6.99
CA MET A 197 -0.06 -18.23 -8.03
C MET A 197 1.36 -18.76 -7.78
N MET A 198 2.21 -18.02 -7.07
CA MET A 198 3.59 -18.42 -6.75
C MET A 198 3.72 -19.14 -5.40
N ASN A 199 2.64 -19.34 -4.66
CA ASN A 199 2.70 -19.96 -3.34
C ASN A 199 2.54 -21.48 -3.45
N ASP A 200 3.55 -22.25 -3.05
CA ASP A 200 3.59 -23.72 -3.11
C ASP A 200 2.48 -24.42 -2.29
N ASN A 201 1.83 -23.71 -1.40
CA ASN A 201 0.72 -24.22 -0.59
C ASN A 201 -0.66 -23.91 -1.20
N ILE A 202 -0.73 -23.15 -2.31
CA ILE A 202 -1.99 -22.75 -2.94
C ILE A 202 -2.06 -23.35 -4.36
N SER A 203 -3.24 -23.89 -4.70
CA SER A 203 -3.52 -24.50 -6.01
C SER A 203 -4.84 -23.99 -6.59
#